data_59b14734c6228f35c6990d5cd3e074a5
#
_entry.id   59b14734c6228f35c6990d5cd3e074a5
#
_cell.length_a   1.000
_cell.length_b   1.000
_cell.length_c   1.000
_cell.angle_alpha   90.00
_cell.angle_beta   90.00
_cell.angle_gamma   90.00
#
_symmetry.space_group_name_H-M   'P 1'
#
loop_
_entity.id
_entity.type
_entity.pdbx_description
1 polymer ?
#
loop_
_entity_poly.entity_id
_entity_poly.type
_entity_poly.pdbx_seq_one_letter_code
_entity_poly.pdbx_strand_id
1 'polypeptide(L)'
;MSLFSQAPKQIPDKENNSLSRSQVLIAMAVTAIVFLVISKGWVYLTGIPMISLYWQPEHGAIGVGIGVGVALLSSLIYEVWESYRIAAQEYLEMVLKPLKPVDLIWLGLLPGLSEEMLFRGVALPALGMNGIALIISSVVFGALHMASAKHLSYTVWAIAVGMMLGAVTMYTGNLLSAIIAHVLTNSLSGVIWKWKQSKVT
;
A
#
# COMPACT_ATOMS: atom_id res chain seq x y z
N MET A 1 57.08 31.49 -9.97
CA MET A 1 55.97 31.42 -10.93
C MET A 1 55.17 30.15 -10.62
N SER A 2 54.23 30.26 -9.71
CA SER A 2 53.42 29.11 -9.26
C SER A 2 52.05 29.28 -9.86
N LEU A 3 51.73 28.42 -10.83
CA LEU A 3 50.42 28.32 -11.45
C LEU A 3 49.82 26.96 -11.05
N PHE A 4 48.55 27.02 -10.62
CA PHE A 4 47.59 25.95 -10.41
C PHE A 4 47.69 25.15 -9.08
N SER A 5 47.17 25.80 -8.03
CA SER A 5 46.52 25.04 -6.98
C SER A 5 45.02 25.49 -6.97
N GLN A 6 44.23 24.88 -7.87
CA GLN A 6 42.78 24.95 -7.70
C GLN A 6 42.39 23.70 -6.89
N ALA A 7 41.90 23.92 -5.68
CA ALA A 7 41.26 22.89 -4.88
C ALA A 7 40.09 22.29 -5.68
N PRO A 8 39.87 20.96 -5.63
CA PRO A 8 38.74 20.33 -6.31
C PRO A 8 37.43 20.95 -5.80
N LYS A 9 36.64 21.49 -6.75
CA LYS A 9 35.31 22.01 -6.51
C LYS A 9 34.50 20.90 -5.85
N GLN A 10 34.16 21.04 -4.57
CA GLN A 10 33.25 20.12 -3.90
C GLN A 10 31.95 20.12 -4.67
N ILE A 11 31.65 18.99 -5.29
CA ILE A 11 30.31 18.73 -5.85
C ILE A 11 29.37 18.76 -4.63
N PRO A 12 28.32 19.60 -4.63
CA PRO A 12 27.35 19.62 -3.54
C PRO A 12 26.82 18.17 -3.40
N ASP A 13 26.94 17.62 -2.19
CA ASP A 13 26.31 16.37 -1.83
C ASP A 13 24.86 16.44 -2.33
N LYS A 14 24.47 15.46 -3.14
CA LYS A 14 23.04 15.27 -3.45
C LYS A 14 22.34 15.22 -2.10
N GLU A 15 21.60 16.28 -1.78
CA GLU A 15 20.73 16.30 -0.61
C GLU A 15 20.00 14.96 -0.56
N ASN A 16 20.29 14.24 0.48
CA ASN A 16 19.73 12.91 0.71
C ASN A 16 18.27 13.13 1.11
N ASN A 17 17.39 13.33 0.10
CA ASN A 17 15.94 13.54 0.25
C ASN A 17 15.22 12.28 0.76
N SER A 18 15.90 11.44 1.55
CA SER A 18 15.30 10.30 2.20
C SER A 18 14.44 10.76 3.38
N LEU A 19 13.19 10.34 3.38
CA LEU A 19 12.26 10.60 4.47
C LEU A 19 12.82 10.02 5.78
N SER A 20 12.66 10.76 6.87
CA SER A 20 12.95 10.23 8.21
C SER A 20 11.84 9.26 8.65
N ARG A 21 12.15 8.39 9.63
CA ARG A 21 11.18 7.49 10.26
C ARG A 21 9.91 8.22 10.72
N SER A 22 10.08 9.35 11.38
CA SER A 22 8.96 10.15 11.88
C SER A 22 8.11 10.71 10.75
N GLN A 23 8.72 11.19 9.66
CA GLN A 23 7.99 11.68 8.49
C GLN A 23 7.16 10.60 7.83
N VAL A 24 7.69 9.38 7.68
CA VAL A 24 6.93 8.26 7.12
C VAL A 24 5.76 7.88 8.02
N LEU A 25 5.98 7.74 9.33
CA LEU A 25 4.91 7.39 10.28
C LEU A 25 3.82 8.48 10.34
N ILE A 26 4.22 9.75 10.35
CA ILE A 26 3.26 10.87 10.33
C ILE A 26 2.48 10.87 9.02
N ALA A 27 3.14 10.71 7.87
CA ALA A 27 2.46 10.66 6.58
C ALA A 27 1.41 9.53 6.54
N MET A 28 1.78 8.32 7.00
CA MET A 28 0.85 7.20 7.08
C MET A 28 -0.34 7.48 8.01
N ALA A 29 -0.08 8.06 9.19
CA ALA A 29 -1.14 8.40 10.15
C ALA A 29 -2.08 9.48 9.60
N VAL A 30 -1.53 10.53 8.99
CA VAL A 30 -2.31 11.61 8.36
C VAL A 30 -3.16 11.06 7.22
N THR A 31 -2.60 10.25 6.33
CA THR A 31 -3.34 9.63 5.24
C THR A 31 -4.48 8.74 5.76
N ALA A 32 -4.20 7.94 6.79
CA ALA A 32 -5.22 7.11 7.41
C ALA A 32 -6.37 7.94 8.01
N ILE A 33 -6.06 9.02 8.73
CA ILE A 33 -7.08 9.94 9.28
C ILE A 33 -7.89 10.58 8.16
N VAL A 34 -7.24 11.07 7.11
CA VAL A 34 -7.92 11.69 5.96
C VAL A 34 -8.89 10.71 5.30
N PHE A 35 -8.46 9.46 5.06
CA PHE A 35 -9.33 8.45 4.43
C PHE A 35 -10.51 8.06 5.34
N LEU A 36 -10.30 7.97 6.64
CA LEU A 36 -11.37 7.70 7.61
C LEU A 36 -12.37 8.87 7.67
N VAL A 37 -11.88 10.12 7.64
CA VAL A 37 -12.75 11.31 7.59
C VAL A 37 -13.55 11.37 6.29
N ILE A 38 -12.90 11.09 5.15
CA ILE A 38 -13.59 11.02 3.85
C ILE A 38 -14.66 9.92 3.88
N SER A 39 -14.33 8.72 4.39
CA SER A 39 -15.28 7.61 4.49
C SER A 39 -16.51 7.96 5.33
N LYS A 40 -16.29 8.53 6.49
CA LYS A 40 -17.37 8.97 7.39
C LYS A 40 -18.20 10.11 6.79
N GLY A 41 -17.52 11.11 6.21
CA GLY A 41 -18.19 12.24 5.54
C GLY A 41 -19.03 11.78 4.36
N TRP A 42 -18.53 10.83 3.55
CA TRP A 42 -19.28 10.29 2.42
C TRP A 42 -20.57 9.61 2.86
N VAL A 43 -20.48 8.69 3.85
CA VAL A 43 -21.67 8.04 4.41
C VAL A 43 -22.67 9.07 4.95
N TYR A 44 -22.19 10.08 5.69
CA TYR A 44 -23.03 11.13 6.25
C TYR A 44 -23.75 11.95 5.16
N LEU A 45 -23.05 12.34 4.11
CA LEU A 45 -23.57 13.20 3.04
C LEU A 45 -24.51 12.45 2.06
N THR A 46 -24.23 11.18 1.79
CA THR A 46 -24.98 10.41 0.78
C THR A 46 -26.06 9.50 1.36
N GLY A 47 -25.96 9.17 2.65
CA GLY A 47 -26.83 8.17 3.29
C GLY A 47 -26.57 6.73 2.81
N ILE A 48 -25.59 6.50 1.91
CA ILE A 48 -25.26 5.15 1.42
C ILE A 48 -24.55 4.39 2.57
N PRO A 49 -25.08 3.23 2.99
CA PRO A 49 -24.50 2.48 4.08
C PRO A 49 -23.13 1.91 3.68
N MET A 50 -22.17 1.97 4.60
CA MET A 50 -20.90 1.30 4.45
C MET A 50 -21.07 -0.21 4.56
N ILE A 51 -20.27 -0.99 3.82
CA ILE A 51 -20.20 -2.44 4.02
C ILE A 51 -19.80 -2.72 5.47
N SER A 52 -20.47 -3.69 6.07
CA SER A 52 -20.29 -4.04 7.48
C SER A 52 -18.90 -4.62 7.75
N LEU A 53 -18.40 -4.34 8.96
CA LEU A 53 -17.23 -4.99 9.52
C LEU A 53 -17.68 -5.76 10.78
N TYR A 54 -17.64 -7.08 10.72
CA TYR A 54 -18.00 -7.94 11.86
C TYR A 54 -17.07 -9.15 11.90
N TRP A 55 -16.91 -9.69 13.10
CA TRP A 55 -16.08 -10.86 13.30
C TRP A 55 -16.77 -12.13 12.76
N GLN A 56 -16.10 -12.78 11.80
CA GLN A 56 -16.49 -14.06 11.24
C GLN A 56 -15.20 -14.86 10.98
N PRO A 57 -14.98 -16.00 11.69
CA PRO A 57 -13.73 -16.76 11.58
C PRO A 57 -13.39 -17.19 10.15
N GLU A 58 -14.39 -17.62 9.38
CA GLU A 58 -14.21 -18.02 7.98
C GLU A 58 -13.73 -16.86 7.10
N HIS A 59 -14.32 -15.67 7.28
CA HIS A 59 -13.89 -14.47 6.55
C HIS A 59 -12.48 -14.04 6.98
N GLY A 60 -12.14 -14.23 8.26
CA GLY A 60 -10.78 -14.04 8.75
C GLY A 60 -9.79 -14.99 8.08
N ALA A 61 -10.12 -16.28 8.00
CA ALA A 61 -9.28 -17.29 7.35
C ALA A 61 -9.09 -16.99 5.84
N ILE A 62 -10.16 -16.59 5.15
CA ILE A 62 -10.07 -16.14 3.74
C ILE A 62 -9.11 -14.96 3.62
N GLY A 63 -9.22 -13.96 4.50
CA GLY A 63 -8.33 -12.79 4.53
C GLY A 63 -6.87 -13.19 4.73
N VAL A 64 -6.59 -14.10 5.67
CA VAL A 64 -5.24 -14.65 5.90
C VAL A 64 -4.71 -15.34 4.65
N GLY A 65 -5.49 -16.23 4.04
CA GLY A 65 -5.09 -16.95 2.83
C GLY A 65 -4.76 -16.01 1.67
N ILE A 66 -5.61 -15.00 1.44
CA ILE A 66 -5.40 -14.00 0.40
C ILE A 66 -4.15 -13.16 0.72
N GLY A 67 -4.01 -12.65 1.94
CA GLY A 67 -2.88 -11.78 2.31
C GLY A 67 -1.53 -12.49 2.17
N VAL A 68 -1.43 -13.73 2.64
CA VAL A 68 -0.23 -14.56 2.47
C VAL A 68 0.00 -14.86 0.98
N GLY A 69 -1.05 -15.24 0.25
CA GLY A 69 -0.97 -15.53 -1.19
C GLY A 69 -0.47 -14.33 -2.00
N VAL A 70 -1.00 -13.12 -1.73
CA VAL A 70 -0.54 -11.88 -2.39
C VAL A 70 0.91 -11.56 -2.05
N ALA A 71 1.33 -11.69 -0.79
CA ALA A 71 2.71 -11.43 -0.39
C ALA A 71 3.69 -12.38 -1.10
N LEU A 72 3.35 -13.68 -1.20
CA LEU A 72 4.14 -14.67 -1.92
C LEU A 72 4.16 -14.40 -3.43
N LEU A 73 3.00 -14.10 -4.03
CA LEU A 73 2.89 -13.78 -5.44
C LEU A 73 3.63 -12.49 -5.80
N SER A 74 3.55 -11.45 -4.94
CA SER A 74 4.33 -10.22 -5.10
C SER A 74 5.84 -10.50 -5.10
N SER A 75 6.29 -11.41 -4.23
CA SER A 75 7.69 -11.83 -4.18
C SER A 75 8.11 -12.59 -5.46
N LEU A 76 7.25 -13.43 -6.00
CA LEU A 76 7.50 -14.14 -7.26
C LEU A 76 7.54 -13.17 -8.45
N ILE A 77 6.56 -12.26 -8.54
CA ILE A 77 6.50 -11.23 -9.59
C ILE A 77 7.75 -10.34 -9.53
N TYR A 78 8.22 -10.00 -8.34
CA TYR A 78 9.47 -9.26 -8.14
C TYR A 78 10.68 -9.96 -8.78
N GLU A 79 10.74 -11.27 -8.76
CA GLU A 79 11.85 -12.02 -9.38
C GLU A 79 11.74 -12.09 -10.91
N VAL A 80 10.53 -12.19 -11.47
CA VAL A 80 10.31 -12.46 -12.91
C VAL A 80 9.97 -11.22 -13.74
N TRP A 81 9.45 -10.15 -13.13
CA TRP A 81 9.04 -8.93 -13.84
C TRP A 81 9.95 -7.75 -13.49
N GLU A 82 10.93 -7.50 -14.34
CA GLU A 82 11.98 -6.50 -14.10
C GLU A 82 11.45 -5.08 -13.86
N SER A 83 10.51 -4.60 -14.68
CA SER A 83 9.97 -3.24 -14.50
C SER A 83 9.18 -3.09 -13.19
N TYR A 84 8.50 -4.15 -12.75
CA TYR A 84 7.88 -4.19 -11.42
C TYR A 84 8.94 -4.19 -10.31
N ARG A 85 10.00 -4.99 -10.45
CA ARG A 85 11.09 -5.05 -9.48
C ARG A 85 11.73 -3.68 -9.26
N ILE A 86 12.05 -2.97 -10.34
CA ILE A 86 12.65 -1.63 -10.26
C ILE A 86 11.70 -0.65 -9.55
N ALA A 87 10.45 -0.59 -9.99
CA ALA A 87 9.44 0.30 -9.41
C ALA A 87 9.13 -0.02 -7.95
N ALA A 88 8.98 -1.32 -7.62
CA ALA A 88 8.73 -1.77 -6.26
C ALA A 88 9.93 -1.48 -5.35
N GLN A 89 11.17 -1.68 -5.83
CA GLN A 89 12.37 -1.41 -5.05
C GLN A 89 12.46 0.08 -4.67
N GLU A 90 12.28 1.00 -5.63
CA GLU A 90 12.30 2.44 -5.38
C GLU A 90 11.22 2.85 -4.34
N TYR A 91 9.99 2.34 -4.51
CA TYR A 91 8.89 2.63 -3.60
C TYR A 91 9.14 2.06 -2.19
N LEU A 92 9.57 0.81 -2.10
CA LEU A 92 9.83 0.14 -0.83
C LEU A 92 11.03 0.76 -0.10
N GLU A 93 12.09 1.15 -0.81
CA GLU A 93 13.20 1.88 -0.20
C GLU A 93 12.76 3.20 0.42
N MET A 94 11.96 4.00 -0.30
CA MET A 94 11.47 5.27 0.19
C MET A 94 10.66 5.10 1.50
N VAL A 95 9.82 4.07 1.58
CA VAL A 95 8.92 3.85 2.71
C VAL A 95 9.56 3.01 3.81
N LEU A 96 10.19 1.88 3.46
CA LEU A 96 10.64 0.88 4.45
C LEU A 96 12.03 1.15 5.02
N LYS A 97 12.93 1.78 4.23
CA LYS A 97 14.31 2.01 4.68
C LYS A 97 14.38 2.73 6.03
N PRO A 98 13.62 3.82 6.27
CA PRO A 98 13.65 4.52 7.56
C PRO A 98 12.92 3.80 8.69
N LEU A 99 12.04 2.85 8.41
CA LEU A 99 11.21 2.18 9.41
C LEU A 99 12.01 1.11 10.18
N LYS A 100 11.66 0.92 11.46
CA LYS A 100 12.14 -0.19 12.29
C LYS A 100 11.23 -1.42 12.09
N PRO A 101 11.68 -2.66 12.41
CA PRO A 101 10.84 -3.84 12.29
C PRO A 101 9.49 -3.74 13.03
N VAL A 102 9.44 -3.10 14.19
CA VAL A 102 8.20 -2.88 14.96
C VAL A 102 7.20 -1.97 14.23
N ASP A 103 7.69 -1.08 13.36
CA ASP A 103 6.83 -0.13 12.62
C ASP A 103 6.05 -0.83 11.49
N LEU A 104 6.43 -2.04 11.12
CA LEU A 104 5.74 -2.82 10.09
C LEU A 104 4.31 -3.21 10.49
N ILE A 105 4.00 -3.20 11.79
CA ILE A 105 2.63 -3.33 12.29
C ILE A 105 1.79 -2.14 11.80
N TRP A 106 2.29 -0.93 11.92
CA TRP A 106 1.60 0.28 11.47
C TRP A 106 1.54 0.38 9.95
N LEU A 107 2.58 -0.11 9.25
CA LEU A 107 2.59 -0.22 7.79
C LEU A 107 1.44 -1.10 7.26
N GLY A 108 1.08 -2.13 7.99
CA GLY A 108 -0.09 -2.96 7.66
C GLY A 108 -1.40 -2.35 8.13
N LEU A 109 -1.50 -1.99 9.42
CA LEU A 109 -2.76 -1.61 10.06
C LEU A 109 -3.33 -0.29 9.52
N LEU A 110 -2.51 0.76 9.40
CA LEU A 110 -3.02 2.08 9.03
C LEU A 110 -3.64 2.08 7.63
N PRO A 111 -2.92 1.70 6.54
CA PRO A 111 -3.53 1.62 5.22
C PRO A 111 -4.58 0.51 5.15
N GLY A 112 -4.32 -0.68 5.70
CA GLY A 112 -5.24 -1.80 5.64
C GLY A 112 -6.62 -1.52 6.23
N LEU A 113 -6.71 -0.68 7.27
CA LEU A 113 -7.99 -0.23 7.81
C LEU A 113 -8.57 0.92 7.00
N SER A 114 -7.81 2.00 6.83
CA SER A 114 -8.35 3.24 6.28
C SER A 114 -8.67 3.14 4.79
N GLU A 115 -7.82 2.48 4.01
CA GLU A 115 -8.03 2.31 2.58
C GLU A 115 -9.17 1.32 2.30
N GLU A 116 -9.25 0.22 3.04
CA GLU A 116 -10.37 -0.72 2.85
C GLU A 116 -11.71 -0.10 3.27
N MET A 117 -11.74 0.71 4.32
CA MET A 117 -12.95 1.44 4.68
C MET A 117 -13.37 2.43 3.59
N LEU A 118 -12.43 3.13 2.97
CA LEU A 118 -12.75 4.08 1.91
C LEU A 118 -13.14 3.36 0.62
N PHE A 119 -12.28 2.46 0.11
CA PHE A 119 -12.46 1.89 -1.22
C PHE A 119 -13.52 0.78 -1.25
N ARG A 120 -13.47 -0.15 -0.28
CA ARG A 120 -14.39 -1.29 -0.26
C ARG A 120 -15.61 -1.02 0.61
N GLY A 121 -15.41 -0.28 1.71
CA GLY A 121 -16.51 0.07 2.60
C GLY A 121 -17.47 1.08 2.02
N VAL A 122 -16.98 2.08 1.33
CA VAL A 122 -17.79 3.24 0.89
C VAL A 122 -17.84 3.38 -0.62
N ALA A 123 -16.69 3.49 -1.30
CA ALA A 123 -16.66 3.78 -2.74
C ALA A 123 -17.32 2.65 -3.56
N LEU A 124 -17.01 1.40 -3.26
CA LEU A 124 -17.55 0.24 -3.97
C LEU A 124 -19.08 0.16 -3.89
N PRO A 125 -19.76 0.25 -2.71
CA PRO A 125 -21.22 0.31 -2.66
C PRO A 125 -21.79 1.58 -3.29
N ALA A 126 -21.15 2.73 -3.16
CA ALA A 126 -21.60 3.97 -3.77
C ALA A 126 -21.60 3.91 -5.32
N LEU A 127 -20.73 3.10 -5.91
CA LEU A 127 -20.64 2.84 -7.34
C LEU A 127 -21.56 1.70 -7.82
N GLY A 128 -22.30 1.04 -6.91
CA GLY A 128 -23.35 0.07 -7.25
C GLY A 128 -22.97 -1.41 -7.06
N MET A 129 -21.86 -1.75 -6.39
CA MET A 129 -21.49 -3.15 -6.05
C MET A 129 -21.50 -4.12 -7.23
N ASN A 130 -21.01 -3.70 -8.39
CA ASN A 130 -20.98 -4.50 -9.61
C ASN A 130 -19.56 -4.54 -10.21
N GLY A 131 -19.36 -5.25 -11.33
CA GLY A 131 -18.05 -5.38 -11.97
C GLY A 131 -17.46 -4.05 -12.41
N ILE A 132 -18.26 -3.09 -12.85
CA ILE A 132 -17.78 -1.75 -13.24
C ILE A 132 -17.32 -0.99 -11.99
N ALA A 133 -18.08 -1.04 -10.91
CA ALA A 133 -17.71 -0.45 -9.62
C ALA A 133 -16.39 -1.03 -9.09
N LEU A 134 -16.22 -2.35 -9.20
CA LEU A 134 -14.98 -3.04 -8.84
C LEU A 134 -13.79 -2.51 -9.64
N ILE A 135 -13.92 -2.39 -10.96
CA ILE A 135 -12.86 -1.89 -11.82
C ILE A 135 -12.51 -0.44 -11.47
N ILE A 136 -13.51 0.46 -11.40
CA ILE A 136 -13.29 1.88 -11.12
C ILE A 136 -12.62 2.06 -9.75
N SER A 137 -13.16 1.43 -8.70
CA SER A 137 -12.61 1.52 -7.35
C SER A 137 -11.15 1.02 -7.30
N SER A 138 -10.84 -0.08 -8.01
CA SER A 138 -9.49 -0.66 -8.03
C SER A 138 -8.50 0.17 -8.84
N VAL A 139 -8.95 0.78 -9.95
CA VAL A 139 -8.10 1.68 -10.74
C VAL A 139 -7.75 2.93 -9.95
N VAL A 140 -8.72 3.54 -9.28
CA VAL A 140 -8.47 4.70 -8.42
C VAL A 140 -7.54 4.34 -7.25
N PHE A 141 -7.78 3.19 -6.60
CA PHE A 141 -6.90 2.65 -5.56
C PHE A 141 -5.46 2.51 -6.04
N GLY A 142 -5.25 1.84 -7.18
CA GLY A 142 -3.91 1.66 -7.74
C GLY A 142 -3.26 2.98 -8.18
N ALA A 143 -4.03 3.91 -8.74
CA ALA A 143 -3.53 5.22 -9.15
C ALA A 143 -2.97 6.05 -7.99
N LEU A 144 -3.53 5.91 -6.78
CA LEU A 144 -3.00 6.56 -5.57
C LEU A 144 -1.64 5.98 -5.13
N HIS A 145 -1.26 4.81 -5.62
CA HIS A 145 0.06 4.21 -5.39
C HIS A 145 1.11 4.63 -6.43
N MET A 146 0.74 5.46 -7.40
CA MET A 146 1.65 5.94 -8.43
C MET A 146 2.38 7.21 -7.99
N ALA A 147 3.56 7.07 -7.41
CA ALA A 147 4.38 8.22 -7.01
C ALA A 147 5.00 8.96 -8.23
N SER A 148 5.22 8.28 -9.35
CA SER A 148 5.67 8.84 -10.62
C SER A 148 5.34 7.90 -11.78
N ALA A 149 5.47 8.38 -13.03
CA ALA A 149 5.24 7.57 -14.23
C ALA A 149 6.15 6.32 -14.32
N LYS A 150 7.31 6.34 -13.66
CA LYS A 150 8.22 5.17 -13.56
C LYS A 150 7.64 4.02 -12.75
N HIS A 151 6.65 4.29 -11.89
CA HIS A 151 6.02 3.29 -11.02
C HIS A 151 4.77 2.64 -11.66
N LEU A 152 4.56 2.78 -12.97
CA LEU A 152 3.38 2.25 -13.65
C LEU A 152 3.19 0.73 -13.43
N SER A 153 4.26 -0.05 -13.50
CA SER A 153 4.19 -1.51 -13.27
C SER A 153 3.77 -1.86 -11.83
N TYR A 154 4.23 -1.09 -10.85
CA TYR A 154 3.78 -1.21 -9.46
C TYR A 154 2.30 -0.81 -9.33
N THR A 155 1.88 0.26 -9.99
CA THR A 155 0.48 0.70 -10.05
C THR A 155 -0.43 -0.38 -10.65
N VAL A 156 -0.02 -1.02 -11.75
CA VAL A 156 -0.77 -2.12 -12.36
C VAL A 156 -0.93 -3.29 -11.38
N TRP A 157 0.12 -3.63 -10.64
CA TRP A 157 0.03 -4.64 -9.59
C TRP A 157 -0.92 -4.20 -8.46
N ALA A 158 -0.85 -2.95 -8.01
CA ALA A 158 -1.75 -2.42 -7.00
C ALA A 158 -3.22 -2.46 -7.46
N ILE A 159 -3.51 -2.19 -8.75
CA ILE A 159 -4.85 -2.36 -9.32
C ILE A 159 -5.30 -3.83 -9.22
N ALA A 160 -4.45 -4.79 -9.59
CA ALA A 160 -4.76 -6.21 -9.51
C ALA A 160 -5.06 -6.66 -8.08
N VAL A 161 -4.24 -6.23 -7.11
CA VAL A 161 -4.50 -6.45 -5.68
C VAL A 161 -5.81 -5.78 -5.27
N GLY A 162 -6.04 -4.56 -5.73
CA GLY A 162 -7.28 -3.83 -5.52
C GLY A 162 -8.53 -4.57 -5.98
N MET A 163 -8.48 -5.16 -7.17
CA MET A 163 -9.57 -5.99 -7.70
C MET A 163 -9.82 -7.23 -6.85
N MET A 164 -8.77 -7.87 -6.36
CA MET A 164 -8.90 -9.06 -5.52
C MET A 164 -9.51 -8.72 -4.15
N LEU A 165 -9.07 -7.63 -3.52
CA LEU A 165 -9.65 -7.15 -2.25
C LEU A 165 -11.11 -6.72 -2.41
N GLY A 166 -11.45 -6.07 -3.52
CA GLY A 166 -12.82 -5.71 -3.84
C GLY A 166 -13.69 -6.94 -4.12
N ALA A 167 -13.19 -7.90 -4.88
CA ALA A 167 -13.91 -9.14 -5.19
C ALA A 167 -14.20 -9.96 -3.93
N VAL A 168 -13.24 -10.11 -3.01
CA VAL A 168 -13.50 -10.83 -1.76
C VAL A 168 -14.48 -10.08 -0.87
N THR A 169 -14.45 -8.74 -0.85
CA THR A 169 -15.45 -7.95 -0.13
C THR A 169 -16.86 -8.15 -0.71
N MET A 170 -16.99 -8.16 -2.04
CA MET A 170 -18.27 -8.44 -2.70
C MET A 170 -18.77 -9.86 -2.41
N TYR A 171 -17.87 -10.83 -2.39
CA TYR A 171 -18.20 -12.23 -2.11
C TYR A 171 -18.64 -12.46 -0.66
N THR A 172 -17.93 -11.86 0.30
CA THR A 172 -18.20 -12.08 1.74
C THR A 172 -19.25 -11.12 2.32
N GLY A 173 -19.51 -9.99 1.67
CA GLY A 173 -20.31 -8.90 2.25
C GLY A 173 -19.71 -8.31 3.53
N ASN A 174 -18.42 -8.53 3.79
CA ASN A 174 -17.75 -8.17 5.04
C ASN A 174 -16.35 -7.62 4.77
N LEU A 175 -16.03 -6.46 5.32
CA LEU A 175 -14.71 -5.84 5.19
C LEU A 175 -13.58 -6.63 5.84
N LEU A 176 -13.90 -7.54 6.78
CA LEU A 176 -12.89 -8.27 7.57
C LEU A 176 -11.87 -8.99 6.68
N SER A 177 -12.33 -9.67 5.63
CA SER A 177 -11.44 -10.42 4.72
C SER A 177 -10.46 -9.52 3.99
N ALA A 178 -10.93 -8.39 3.45
CA ALA A 178 -10.09 -7.44 2.73
C ALA A 178 -9.12 -6.72 3.68
N ILE A 179 -9.58 -6.32 4.86
CA ILE A 179 -8.72 -5.66 5.87
C ILE A 179 -7.60 -6.61 6.30
N ILE A 180 -7.91 -7.85 6.67
CA ILE A 180 -6.89 -8.83 7.09
C ILE A 180 -5.92 -9.11 5.94
N ALA A 181 -6.44 -9.31 4.73
CA ALA A 181 -5.61 -9.55 3.55
C ALA A 181 -4.64 -8.39 3.28
N HIS A 182 -5.12 -7.15 3.32
CA HIS A 182 -4.32 -5.95 3.09
C HIS A 182 -3.26 -5.77 4.19
N VAL A 183 -3.66 -5.86 5.47
CA VAL A 183 -2.74 -5.77 6.61
C VAL A 183 -1.60 -6.78 6.48
N LEU A 184 -1.94 -8.05 6.20
CA LEU A 184 -0.94 -9.11 6.05
C LEU A 184 -0.06 -8.91 4.82
N THR A 185 -0.63 -8.51 3.68
CA THR A 185 0.14 -8.23 2.47
C THR A 185 1.22 -7.19 2.74
N ASN A 186 0.86 -6.05 3.34
CA ASN A 186 1.80 -4.97 3.60
C ASN A 186 2.84 -5.35 4.68
N SER A 187 2.39 -5.94 5.79
CA SER A 187 3.29 -6.35 6.87
C SER A 187 4.29 -7.42 6.41
N LEU A 188 3.82 -8.46 5.73
CA LEU A 188 4.68 -9.55 5.25
C LEU A 188 5.63 -9.07 4.15
N SER A 189 5.16 -8.26 3.19
CA SER A 189 6.03 -7.65 2.18
C SER A 189 7.12 -6.80 2.81
N GLY A 190 6.80 -6.04 3.85
CA GLY A 190 7.76 -5.26 4.63
C GLY A 190 8.80 -6.14 5.33
N VAL A 191 8.35 -7.25 5.96
CA VAL A 191 9.25 -8.22 6.61
C VAL A 191 10.17 -8.88 5.61
N ILE A 192 9.63 -9.36 4.47
CA ILE A 192 10.42 -10.00 3.41
C ILE A 192 11.46 -9.03 2.85
N TRP A 193 11.08 -7.79 2.59
CA TRP A 193 12.00 -6.77 2.10
C TRP A 193 13.14 -6.50 3.11
N LYS A 194 12.82 -6.26 4.38
CA LYS A 194 13.82 -6.05 5.44
C LYS A 194 14.79 -7.24 5.56
N TRP A 195 14.27 -8.44 5.51
CA TRP A 195 15.08 -9.65 5.58
C TRP A 195 16.02 -9.80 4.36
N LYS A 196 15.55 -9.49 3.15
CA LYS A 196 16.43 -9.49 1.95
C LYS A 196 17.55 -8.45 2.10
N GLN A 197 17.24 -7.25 2.59
CA GLN A 197 18.26 -6.20 2.77
C GLN A 197 19.32 -6.58 3.81
N SER A 198 18.96 -7.26 4.91
CA SER A 198 19.91 -7.69 5.94
C SER A 198 20.91 -8.76 5.48
N LYS A 199 20.69 -9.39 4.33
CA LYS A 199 21.60 -10.38 3.74
C LYS A 199 22.61 -9.78 2.75
N VAL A 200 22.40 -8.54 2.34
CA VAL A 200 23.22 -7.82 1.35
C VAL A 200 24.25 -6.91 2.04
N THR A 201 24.01 -6.57 3.32
CA THR A 201 24.95 -5.86 4.21
C THR A 201 25.80 -6.80 5.00
#